data_238388c04c8fc5418f704b61baf6ebc4
#
_entry.id   238388c04c8fc5418f704b61baf6ebc4
#
_cell.length_a   1.000
_cell.length_b   1.000
_cell.length_c   1.000
_cell.angle_alpha   90.00
_cell.angle_beta   90.00
_cell.angle_gamma   90.00
#
_symmetry.space_group_name_H-M   'P 1'
#
loop_
_entity.id
_entity.type
_entity.pdbx_description
1 polymer ?
#
loop_
_entity_poly.entity_id
_entity_poly.type
_entity_poly.pdbx_seq_one_letter_code
_entity_poly.pdbx_strand_id
1 'polypeptide(L)'
;MRARKWGRIVNISSGAARGAGGIGPHYNASKAGMEGLTRGYAARLVKDGITVNAVAPSLIETDMVRQGLASSPSRIPLGRFGTPQECAQVVMMLVGNAYMTGQTVALSGGMSFL
;
A
#
# COMPACT_ATOMS: atom_id res chain seq x y z
N MET A 1 -1.96 0.26 -22.10
CA MET A 1 -3.04 0.94 -21.34
C MET A 1 -3.55 2.19 -22.03
N ARG A 2 -2.69 3.09 -22.45
CA ARG A 2 -3.15 4.35 -23.09
C ARG A 2 -3.99 4.14 -24.34
N ALA A 3 -3.58 3.23 -25.21
CA ALA A 3 -4.30 2.97 -26.46
C ALA A 3 -5.73 2.48 -26.23
N ARG A 4 -5.97 1.76 -25.13
CA ARG A 4 -7.29 1.22 -24.79
C ARG A 4 -8.13 2.18 -23.94
N LYS A 5 -7.54 3.30 -23.48
CA LYS A 5 -8.19 4.21 -22.55
C LYS A 5 -8.64 3.51 -21.27
N TRP A 6 -7.87 2.53 -20.83
CA TRP A 6 -8.13 1.77 -19.59
C TRP A 6 -6.83 1.21 -19.02
N GLY A 7 -6.69 1.32 -17.73
CA GLY A 7 -5.59 0.70 -17.01
C GLY A 7 -5.74 0.85 -15.51
N ARG A 8 -5.07 -0.06 -14.80
CA ARG A 8 -5.02 -0.06 -13.33
C ARG A 8 -3.58 -0.33 -12.92
N ILE A 9 -3.02 0.58 -12.14
CA ILE A 9 -1.69 0.39 -11.54
C ILE A 9 -1.87 0.48 -10.03
N VAL A 10 -1.45 -0.57 -9.33
CA VAL A 10 -1.51 -0.62 -7.88
C VAL A 10 -0.09 -0.89 -7.36
N ASN A 11 0.48 0.11 -6.72
CA ASN A 11 1.81 0.00 -6.13
C ASN A 11 1.70 -0.49 -4.69
N ILE A 12 2.60 -1.36 -4.29
CA ILE A 12 2.64 -1.86 -2.92
C ILE A 12 3.68 -1.07 -2.15
N SER A 13 3.20 -0.16 -1.31
CA SER A 13 3.99 0.63 -0.40
C SER A 13 4.13 -0.06 0.96
N SER A 14 4.23 0.68 2.01
CA SER A 14 4.36 0.17 3.38
C SER A 14 3.97 1.26 4.36
N GLY A 15 3.55 0.88 5.55
CA GLY A 15 3.41 1.82 6.66
C GLY A 15 4.71 2.59 6.96
N ALA A 16 5.85 2.03 6.61
CA ALA A 16 7.16 2.67 6.75
C ALA A 16 7.33 3.90 5.84
N ALA A 17 6.46 4.11 4.86
CA ALA A 17 6.49 5.31 4.02
C ALA A 17 6.20 6.58 4.83
N ARG A 18 5.46 6.47 5.92
CA ARG A 18 5.03 7.61 6.76
C ARG A 18 5.49 7.48 8.19
N GLY A 19 5.95 6.30 8.62
CA GLY A 19 6.52 6.07 9.93
C GLY A 19 8.00 5.80 9.85
N ALA A 20 8.62 5.50 10.98
CA ALA A 20 10.04 5.14 11.02
C ALA A 20 10.27 3.70 10.56
N GLY A 21 9.39 2.79 10.96
CA GLY A 21 9.57 1.37 10.68
C GLY A 21 10.79 0.78 11.36
N GLY A 22 11.07 -0.49 11.09
CA GLY A 22 12.18 -1.20 11.71
C GLY A 22 13.31 -1.58 10.75
N ILE A 23 13.19 -1.30 9.45
CA ILE A 23 14.15 -1.76 8.45
C ILE A 23 15.30 -0.76 8.29
N GLY A 24 14.98 0.51 8.04
CA GLY A 24 16.00 1.55 7.92
C GLY A 24 15.59 2.70 7.01
N PRO A 25 16.36 3.80 7.03
CA PRO A 25 16.03 5.01 6.28
C PRO A 25 15.90 4.80 4.76
N HIS A 26 16.70 3.91 4.19
CA HIS A 26 16.63 3.58 2.76
C HIS A 26 15.28 2.97 2.38
N TYR A 27 14.74 2.13 3.24
CA TYR A 27 13.42 1.52 3.03
C TYR A 27 12.32 2.57 3.16
N ASN A 28 12.40 3.42 4.20
CA ASN A 28 11.48 4.54 4.39
C ASN A 28 11.45 5.42 3.14
N ALA A 29 12.62 5.80 2.63
CA ALA A 29 12.74 6.66 1.45
C ALA A 29 12.14 6.01 0.21
N SER A 30 12.42 4.71 -0.03
CA SER A 30 11.90 4.02 -1.22
C SER A 30 10.39 3.90 -1.18
N LYS A 31 9.80 3.60 -0.03
CA LYS A 31 8.35 3.45 0.10
C LYS A 31 7.62 4.81 0.06
N ALA A 32 8.18 5.83 0.68
CA ALA A 32 7.65 7.19 0.58
C ALA A 32 7.75 7.73 -0.86
N GLY A 33 8.84 7.46 -1.54
CA GLY A 33 9.01 7.81 -2.96
C GLY A 33 7.99 7.13 -3.84
N MET A 34 7.61 5.91 -3.53
CA MET A 34 6.58 5.17 -4.25
C MET A 34 5.21 5.85 -4.14
N GLU A 35 4.87 6.41 -2.98
CA GLU A 35 3.62 7.16 -2.82
C GLU A 35 3.64 8.47 -3.64
N GLY A 36 4.77 9.16 -3.66
CA GLY A 36 4.94 10.33 -4.53
C GLY A 36 4.82 9.98 -6.01
N LEU A 37 5.46 8.90 -6.43
CA LEU A 37 5.35 8.37 -7.78
C LEU A 37 3.90 8.05 -8.15
N THR A 38 3.16 7.44 -7.24
CA THR A 38 1.74 7.11 -7.40
C THR A 38 0.93 8.37 -7.74
N ARG A 39 1.09 9.44 -6.97
CA ARG A 39 0.38 10.70 -7.22
C ARG A 39 0.80 11.34 -8.53
N GLY A 40 2.09 11.32 -8.83
CA GLY A 40 2.61 11.92 -10.06
C GLY A 40 2.09 11.24 -11.32
N TYR A 41 2.07 9.92 -11.33
CA TYR A 41 1.51 9.18 -12.47
C TYR A 41 -0.01 9.24 -12.52
N ALA A 42 -0.68 9.23 -11.38
CA ALA A 42 -2.14 9.40 -11.35
C ALA A 42 -2.55 10.69 -12.06
N ALA A 43 -1.90 11.80 -11.72
CA ALA A 43 -2.21 13.09 -12.34
C ALA A 43 -1.98 13.10 -13.85
N ARG A 44 -0.95 12.40 -14.32
CA ARG A 44 -0.59 12.37 -15.75
C ARG A 44 -1.42 11.41 -16.57
N LEU A 45 -1.94 10.36 -15.96
CA LEU A 45 -2.58 9.25 -16.69
C LEU A 45 -4.10 9.24 -16.57
N VAL A 46 -4.67 10.08 -15.72
CA VAL A 46 -6.12 10.06 -15.44
C VAL A 46 -6.95 10.27 -16.71
N LYS A 47 -6.53 11.15 -17.61
CA LYS A 47 -7.26 11.41 -18.86
C LYS A 47 -7.17 10.25 -19.85
N ASP A 48 -6.21 9.36 -19.65
CA ASP A 48 -6.07 8.14 -20.46
C ASP A 48 -6.88 6.97 -19.89
N GLY A 49 -7.73 7.22 -18.90
CA GLY A 49 -8.55 6.18 -18.27
C GLY A 49 -7.75 5.22 -17.39
N ILE A 50 -6.58 5.66 -16.93
CA ILE A 50 -5.69 4.84 -16.11
C ILE A 50 -5.71 5.38 -14.69
N THR A 51 -6.02 4.51 -13.72
CA THR A 51 -5.90 4.84 -12.30
C THR A 51 -4.59 4.31 -11.74
N VAL A 52 -4.00 5.09 -10.84
CA VAL A 52 -2.74 4.73 -10.17
C VAL A 52 -2.92 4.94 -8.68
N ASN A 53 -2.86 3.88 -7.92
CA ASN A 53 -3.05 3.91 -6.46
C ASN A 53 -1.96 3.09 -5.78
N ALA A 54 -1.87 3.23 -4.48
CA ALA A 54 -0.95 2.45 -3.65
C ALA A 54 -1.69 1.81 -2.49
N VAL A 55 -1.21 0.64 -2.08
CA VAL A 55 -1.62 -0.02 -0.84
C VAL A 55 -0.42 0.01 0.09
N ALA A 56 -0.64 0.44 1.33
CA ALA A 56 0.41 0.55 2.34
C ALA A 56 0.11 -0.40 3.50
N PRO A 57 0.51 -1.68 3.38
CA PRO A 57 0.30 -2.64 4.46
C PRO A 57 1.30 -2.43 5.59
N SER A 58 0.87 -2.75 6.80
CA SER A 58 1.72 -2.80 7.98
C SER A 58 1.48 -4.11 8.71
N LEU A 59 2.55 -4.84 9.00
CA LEU A 59 2.54 -6.09 9.77
C LEU A 59 1.53 -7.11 9.21
N ILE A 60 1.80 -7.54 8.01
CA ILE A 60 1.06 -8.63 7.37
C ILE A 60 1.74 -9.96 7.70
N GLU A 61 0.95 -10.97 7.99
CA GLU A 61 1.44 -12.31 8.29
C GLU A 61 2.12 -12.93 7.06
N THR A 62 3.45 -13.00 7.11
CA THR A 62 4.32 -13.53 6.07
C THR A 62 5.32 -14.48 6.72
N ASP A 63 6.12 -15.17 5.91
CA ASP A 63 7.18 -16.01 6.45
C ASP A 63 8.17 -15.23 7.30
N MET A 64 8.46 -13.98 6.92
CA MET A 64 9.32 -13.10 7.71
C MET A 64 8.74 -12.86 9.10
N VAL A 65 7.44 -12.59 9.19
CA VAL A 65 6.73 -12.38 10.46
C VAL A 65 6.72 -13.67 11.29
N ARG A 66 6.42 -14.82 10.66
CA ARG A 66 6.41 -16.12 11.35
C ARG A 66 7.76 -16.51 11.89
N GLN A 67 8.84 -16.07 11.24
CA GLN A 67 10.21 -16.32 11.70
C GLN A 67 10.65 -15.39 12.83
N GLY A 68 9.77 -14.54 13.33
CA GLY A 68 10.08 -13.62 14.41
C GLY A 68 10.92 -12.43 14.01
N LEU A 69 11.00 -12.12 12.72
CA LEU A 69 11.78 -11.00 12.22
C LEU A 69 10.99 -9.67 12.26
N ALA A 70 9.74 -9.71 12.73
CA ALA A 70 8.88 -8.56 12.87
C ALA A 70 8.31 -8.49 14.29
N SER A 71 7.58 -7.41 14.56
CA SER A 71 7.01 -7.12 15.88
C SER A 71 5.94 -8.13 16.31
N SER A 72 5.67 -8.18 17.60
CA SER A 72 4.58 -8.96 18.17
C SER A 72 3.22 -8.41 17.74
N PRO A 73 2.19 -9.28 17.58
CA PRO A 73 0.81 -8.84 17.30
C PRO A 73 0.25 -7.89 18.37
N SER A 74 0.79 -7.92 19.58
CA SER A 74 0.34 -7.04 20.67
C SER A 74 0.56 -5.56 20.38
N ARG A 75 1.42 -5.22 19.43
CA ARG A 75 1.65 -3.83 19.00
C ARG A 75 0.59 -3.32 18.03
N ILE A 76 -0.27 -4.20 17.54
CA ILE A 76 -1.35 -3.83 16.61
C ILE A 76 -2.62 -3.62 17.42
N PRO A 77 -3.25 -2.43 17.36
CA PRO A 77 -4.50 -2.19 18.11
C PRO A 77 -5.59 -3.23 17.87
N LEU A 78 -5.70 -3.73 16.63
CA LEU A 78 -6.66 -4.78 16.32
C LEU A 78 -6.33 -6.13 16.97
N GLY A 79 -5.10 -6.33 17.42
CA GLY A 79 -4.67 -7.50 18.17
C GLY A 79 -4.19 -8.69 17.33
N ARG A 80 -4.08 -8.54 16.03
CA ARG A 80 -3.56 -9.58 15.13
C ARG A 80 -2.87 -8.99 13.92
N PHE A 81 -2.02 -9.79 13.27
CA PHE A 81 -1.47 -9.42 11.97
C PHE A 81 -2.58 -9.41 10.91
N GLY A 82 -2.40 -8.57 9.90
CA GLY A 82 -3.20 -8.67 8.69
C GLY A 82 -2.81 -9.91 7.90
N THR A 83 -3.69 -10.34 6.99
CA THR A 83 -3.43 -11.51 6.13
C THR A 83 -3.11 -11.09 4.71
N PRO A 84 -2.37 -11.92 3.93
CA PRO A 84 -2.18 -11.67 2.51
C PRO A 84 -3.50 -11.53 1.75
N GLN A 85 -4.52 -12.28 2.14
CA GLN A 85 -5.85 -12.20 1.53
C GLN A 85 -6.50 -10.84 1.75
N GLU A 86 -6.33 -10.24 2.93
CA GLU A 86 -6.83 -8.90 3.20
C GLU A 86 -6.14 -7.85 2.34
N CYS A 87 -4.85 -8.01 2.09
CA CYS A 87 -4.13 -7.16 1.12
C CYS A 87 -4.67 -7.33 -0.29
N ALA A 88 -4.89 -8.57 -0.72
CA ALA A 88 -5.41 -8.87 -2.05
C ALA A 88 -6.81 -8.27 -2.25
N GLN A 89 -7.64 -8.28 -1.22
CA GLN A 89 -8.99 -7.67 -1.28
C GLN A 89 -8.91 -6.17 -1.58
N VAL A 90 -7.96 -5.46 -0.97
CA VAL A 90 -7.77 -4.03 -1.22
C VAL A 90 -7.28 -3.78 -2.64
N VAL A 91 -6.33 -4.59 -3.12
CA VAL A 91 -5.86 -4.50 -4.50
C VAL A 91 -7.02 -4.70 -5.48
N MET A 92 -7.84 -5.71 -5.26
CA MET A 92 -8.99 -5.99 -6.13
C MET A 92 -10.03 -4.88 -6.09
N MET A 93 -10.25 -4.28 -4.93
CA MET A 93 -11.13 -3.12 -4.80
C MET A 93 -10.62 -1.96 -5.66
N LEU A 94 -9.33 -1.69 -5.63
CA LEU A 94 -8.73 -0.62 -6.43
C LEU A 94 -8.80 -0.92 -7.94
N VAL A 95 -8.64 -2.17 -8.31
CA VAL A 95 -8.78 -2.60 -9.72
C VAL A 95 -10.21 -2.42 -10.20
N GLY A 96 -11.19 -2.71 -9.36
CA GLY A 96 -12.60 -2.63 -9.72
C GLY A 96 -13.21 -1.23 -9.63
N ASN A 97 -12.51 -0.25 -9.05
CA ASN A 97 -13.08 1.07 -8.83
C ASN A 97 -12.46 2.10 -9.79
N ALA A 98 -13.25 2.58 -10.72
CA ALA A 98 -12.79 3.52 -11.74
C ALA A 98 -12.67 4.97 -11.26
N TYR A 99 -13.15 5.27 -10.06
CA TYR A 99 -13.18 6.65 -9.54
C TYR A 99 -12.09 6.93 -8.51
N MET A 100 -11.28 5.94 -8.16
CA MET A 100 -10.15 6.09 -7.24
C MET A 100 -8.85 6.18 -8.02
N THR A 101 -8.14 7.28 -7.86
CA THR A 101 -6.79 7.44 -8.40
C THR A 101 -5.97 8.38 -7.52
N GLY A 102 -4.68 8.18 -7.47
CA GLY A 102 -3.76 9.00 -6.69
C GLY A 102 -3.82 8.76 -5.19
N GLN A 103 -4.44 7.70 -4.74
CA GLN A 103 -4.67 7.43 -3.32
C GLN A 103 -3.71 6.37 -2.79
N THR A 104 -3.34 6.51 -1.51
CA THR A 104 -2.68 5.46 -0.75
C THR A 104 -3.67 4.95 0.28
N VAL A 105 -3.92 3.65 0.26
CA VAL A 105 -4.83 2.99 1.20
C VAL A 105 -4.01 2.28 2.26
N ALA A 106 -4.13 2.70 3.50
CA ALA A 106 -3.45 2.06 4.62
C ALA A 106 -4.18 0.79 5.06
N LEU A 107 -3.40 -0.24 5.37
CA LEU A 107 -3.90 -1.51 5.86
C LEU A 107 -3.07 -1.87 7.09
N SER A 108 -3.51 -1.42 8.27
CA SER A 108 -2.61 -1.34 9.43
C SER A 108 -3.18 -1.88 10.74
N GLY A 109 -4.42 -2.35 10.76
CA GLY A 109 -5.04 -2.80 12.00
C GLY A 109 -5.16 -1.70 13.07
N GLY A 110 -5.19 -0.44 12.65
CA GLY A 110 -5.30 0.69 13.56
C GLY A 110 -3.96 1.30 13.99
N MET A 111 -2.85 0.88 13.41
CA MET A 111 -1.54 1.44 13.73
C MET A 111 -1.33 2.84 13.16
N SER A 112 -2.04 3.18 12.11
CA SER A 112 -1.96 4.51 11.49
C SER A 112 -3.30 4.91 10.89
N PHE A 113 -3.48 6.22 10.81
CA PHE A 113 -4.68 6.82 10.22
C PHE A 113 -4.22 7.84 9.18
N LEU A 114 -4.63 7.65 7.94
CA LEU A 114 -4.26 8.53 6.84
C LEU A 114 -5.37 9.51 6.50
#